data_534cca850ffdc55bb82bad2869e28ccf
#
_entry.id   534cca850ffdc55bb82bad2869e28ccf
#
_cell.length_a   1.000
_cell.length_b   1.000
_cell.length_c   1.000
_cell.angle_alpha   90.00
_cell.angle_beta   90.00
_cell.angle_gamma   90.00
#
_symmetry.space_group_name_H-M   'P 1'
#
loop_
_entity.id
_entity.type
_entity.pdbx_description
1 polymer ?
#
loop_
_entity_poly.entity_id
_entity_poly.type
_entity_poly.pdbx_seq_one_letter_code
_entity_poly.pdbx_strand_id
1 'polypeptide(L)'
;MLSKEELNSLPETMKYGILVNKRDFEKEKVDILLKKLYSQNTNIAILRSLLGSDESLLKFLDIMAGINLKFPTHTTLLKVINEIDIWTTLKRQGFTDGNVKSVSNNYKIPSAKIRTIYEDYESKFGDGKSEGTE
;
A
#
# COMPACT_ATOMS: atom_id res chain seq x y z
N MET A 1 24.11 2.19 0.17
CA MET A 1 24.65 0.87 0.48
C MET A 1 24.79 0.71 1.99
N LEU A 2 24.47 -0.46 2.51
CA LEU A 2 24.51 -0.69 3.94
C LEU A 2 25.93 -0.96 4.44
N SER A 3 26.24 -0.50 5.65
CA SER A 3 27.48 -0.85 6.32
C SER A 3 27.39 -2.30 6.81
N LYS A 4 28.53 -2.85 7.28
CA LYS A 4 28.51 -4.22 7.82
C LYS A 4 27.64 -4.33 9.06
N GLU A 5 27.69 -3.32 9.92
CA GLU A 5 26.86 -3.30 11.12
C GLU A 5 25.37 -3.23 10.78
N GLU A 6 25.03 -2.37 9.85
CA GLU A 6 23.65 -2.25 9.39
C GLU A 6 23.16 -3.55 8.77
N LEU A 7 23.99 -4.17 7.94
CA LEU A 7 23.66 -5.42 7.30
C LEU A 7 23.40 -6.53 8.32
N ASN A 8 24.26 -6.62 9.34
CA ASN A 8 24.14 -7.63 10.38
C ASN A 8 22.91 -7.44 11.26
N SER A 9 22.39 -6.22 11.35
CA SER A 9 21.19 -5.94 12.15
C SER A 9 19.90 -6.22 11.40
N LEU A 10 19.96 -6.51 10.10
CA LEU A 10 18.78 -6.74 9.27
C LEU A 10 18.21 -8.15 9.47
N PRO A 11 16.91 -8.33 9.15
CA PRO A 11 16.33 -9.67 9.12
C PRO A 11 17.09 -10.58 8.15
N GLU A 12 16.97 -11.88 8.34
CA GLU A 12 17.66 -12.88 7.52
C GLU A 12 17.47 -12.63 6.03
N THR A 13 16.23 -12.30 5.60
CA THR A 13 15.93 -12.06 4.20
C THR A 13 16.67 -10.85 3.62
N MET A 14 17.09 -9.93 4.46
CA MET A 14 17.81 -8.73 4.02
C MET A 14 19.34 -8.85 4.18
N LYS A 15 19.80 -9.79 4.97
CA LYS A 15 21.24 -9.97 5.21
C LYS A 15 22.03 -10.33 3.97
N TYR A 16 21.37 -10.96 3.04
CA TYR A 16 22.02 -11.47 1.84
C TYR A 16 21.90 -10.52 0.65
N GLY A 17 21.72 -9.26 0.86
CA GLY A 17 21.54 -8.23 -0.16
C GLY A 17 22.33 -8.45 -1.45
N ILE A 18 22.00 -9.51 -2.16
CA ILE A 18 22.77 -9.98 -3.32
C ILE A 18 22.78 -8.96 -4.44
N LEU A 19 21.64 -8.30 -4.65
CA LEU A 19 21.47 -7.41 -5.79
C LEU A 19 22.02 -6.01 -5.55
N VAL A 20 22.15 -5.60 -4.28
CA VAL A 20 22.54 -4.22 -3.94
C VAL A 20 23.89 -4.16 -3.27
N ASN A 21 24.17 -5.05 -2.34
CA ASN A 21 25.34 -4.97 -1.47
C ASN A 21 26.52 -5.79 -1.98
N LYS A 22 26.36 -6.58 -3.00
CA LYS A 22 27.42 -7.41 -3.52
C LYS A 22 28.28 -6.56 -4.47
N ARG A 23 29.50 -6.27 -4.03
CA ARG A 23 30.42 -5.44 -4.80
C ARG A 23 30.81 -6.01 -6.16
N ASP A 24 30.84 -7.34 -6.22
CA ASP A 24 31.31 -8.03 -7.42
C ASP A 24 30.20 -8.22 -8.45
N PHE A 25 29.01 -7.69 -8.17
CA PHE A 25 27.90 -7.82 -9.10
C PHE A 25 28.10 -6.78 -10.20
N GLU A 26 28.77 -7.17 -11.25
CA GLU A 26 29.15 -6.29 -12.33
C GLU A 26 27.94 -5.73 -13.07
N LYS A 27 28.11 -4.53 -13.65
CA LYS A 27 27.05 -3.86 -14.38
C LYS A 27 26.46 -4.72 -15.48
N GLU A 28 27.31 -5.47 -16.20
CA GLU A 28 26.84 -6.37 -17.25
C GLU A 28 25.89 -7.42 -16.74
N LYS A 29 26.19 -7.98 -15.58
CA LYS A 29 25.34 -8.98 -14.94
C LYS A 29 24.01 -8.39 -14.48
N VAL A 30 24.05 -7.16 -13.99
CA VAL A 30 22.83 -6.43 -13.59
C VAL A 30 21.95 -6.21 -14.82
N ASP A 31 22.53 -5.77 -15.93
CA ASP A 31 21.76 -5.52 -17.16
C ASP A 31 21.11 -6.81 -17.67
N ILE A 32 21.84 -7.91 -17.64
CA ILE A 32 21.29 -9.21 -18.06
C ILE A 32 20.20 -9.66 -17.12
N LEU A 33 20.40 -9.51 -15.81
CA LEU A 33 19.39 -9.84 -14.81
C LEU A 33 18.09 -9.06 -15.06
N LEU A 34 18.19 -7.76 -15.25
CA LEU A 34 17.04 -6.92 -15.49
C LEU A 34 16.30 -7.31 -16.77
N LYS A 35 17.03 -7.58 -17.85
CA LYS A 35 16.43 -8.03 -19.10
C LYS A 35 15.68 -9.35 -18.93
N LYS A 36 16.27 -10.27 -18.16
CA LYS A 36 15.64 -11.55 -17.89
C LYS A 36 14.36 -11.38 -17.08
N LEU A 37 14.41 -10.55 -16.04
CA LEU A 37 13.24 -10.27 -15.20
C LEU A 37 12.12 -9.61 -16.00
N TYR A 38 12.45 -8.65 -16.84
CA TYR A 38 11.46 -7.98 -17.68
C TYR A 38 10.80 -8.95 -18.66
N SER A 39 11.56 -9.90 -19.19
CA SER A 39 11.01 -10.88 -20.14
C SER A 39 10.09 -11.90 -19.45
N GLN A 40 10.30 -12.15 -18.17
CA GLN A 40 9.53 -13.14 -17.42
C GLN A 40 8.28 -12.57 -16.76
N ASN A 41 8.33 -11.28 -16.41
CA ASN A 41 7.25 -10.69 -15.62
C ASN A 41 7.10 -9.21 -15.96
N THR A 42 6.01 -8.88 -16.63
CA THR A 42 5.72 -7.49 -17.02
C THR A 42 5.51 -6.59 -15.80
N ASN A 43 5.14 -7.14 -14.65
CA ASN A 43 4.96 -6.36 -13.42
C ASN A 43 6.28 -5.75 -12.94
N ILE A 44 7.40 -6.35 -13.28
CA ILE A 44 8.73 -5.80 -12.93
C ILE A 44 8.94 -4.46 -13.64
N ALA A 45 8.53 -4.36 -14.91
CA ALA A 45 8.64 -3.10 -15.64
C ALA A 45 7.76 -2.00 -15.01
N ILE A 46 6.57 -2.38 -14.55
CA ILE A 46 5.68 -1.45 -13.85
C ILE A 46 6.34 -0.95 -12.56
N LEU A 47 6.90 -1.87 -11.77
CA LEU A 47 7.61 -1.51 -10.55
C LEU A 47 8.78 -0.58 -10.83
N ARG A 48 9.55 -0.88 -11.89
CA ARG A 48 10.67 -0.03 -12.29
C ARG A 48 10.21 1.40 -12.56
N SER A 49 9.10 1.53 -13.27
CA SER A 49 8.53 2.84 -13.59
C SER A 49 8.12 3.59 -12.33
N LEU A 50 7.50 2.90 -11.38
CA LEU A 50 7.04 3.50 -10.14
C LEU A 50 8.19 3.86 -9.20
N LEU A 51 9.22 3.03 -9.15
CA LEU A 51 10.36 3.24 -8.24
C LEU A 51 11.39 4.23 -8.79
N GLY A 52 11.35 4.49 -10.09
CA GLY A 52 12.13 5.56 -10.70
C GLY A 52 13.52 5.20 -11.20
N SER A 53 14.11 4.12 -10.74
CA SER A 53 15.45 3.72 -11.18
C SER A 53 15.67 2.23 -11.03
N ASP A 54 16.66 1.73 -11.76
CA ASP A 54 17.07 0.32 -11.65
C ASP A 54 17.59 0.02 -10.26
N GLU A 55 18.31 0.94 -9.66
CA GLU A 55 18.85 0.78 -8.32
C GLU A 55 17.74 0.61 -7.29
N SER A 56 16.72 1.46 -7.36
CA SER A 56 15.57 1.35 -6.47
C SER A 56 14.79 0.06 -6.68
N LEU A 57 14.66 -0.36 -7.94
CA LEU A 57 14.03 -1.63 -8.26
C LEU A 57 14.79 -2.80 -7.64
N LEU A 58 16.11 -2.82 -7.78
CA LEU A 58 16.93 -3.91 -7.24
C LEU A 58 16.86 -3.94 -5.71
N LYS A 59 16.88 -2.79 -5.05
CA LYS A 59 16.69 -2.71 -3.61
C LYS A 59 15.35 -3.28 -3.19
N PHE A 60 14.30 -2.91 -3.90
CA PHE A 60 12.95 -3.40 -3.61
C PHE A 60 12.88 -4.91 -3.74
N LEU A 61 13.40 -5.45 -4.85
CA LEU A 61 13.37 -6.89 -5.08
C LEU A 61 14.18 -7.65 -4.05
N ASP A 62 15.32 -7.10 -3.65
CA ASP A 62 16.21 -7.72 -2.67
C ASP A 62 15.52 -7.80 -1.29
N ILE A 63 14.91 -6.69 -0.88
CA ILE A 63 14.20 -6.62 0.40
C ILE A 63 12.98 -7.53 0.40
N MET A 64 12.26 -7.58 -0.72
CA MET A 64 11.00 -8.31 -0.82
C MET A 64 11.16 -9.75 -1.29
N ALA A 65 12.40 -10.20 -1.52
CA ALA A 65 12.65 -11.56 -1.99
C ALA A 65 12.04 -12.59 -1.05
N GLY A 66 11.25 -13.49 -1.61
CA GLY A 66 10.60 -14.55 -0.83
C GLY A 66 9.37 -14.11 -0.04
N ILE A 67 9.01 -12.83 -0.08
CA ILE A 67 7.84 -12.33 0.63
C ILE A 67 6.62 -12.37 -0.29
N ASN A 68 5.54 -12.96 0.21
CA ASN A 68 4.26 -12.97 -0.48
C ASN A 68 3.48 -11.72 -0.10
N LEU A 69 3.26 -10.85 -1.07
CA LEU A 69 2.44 -9.65 -0.88
C LEU A 69 1.15 -9.77 -1.64
N LYS A 70 0.05 -9.47 -0.96
CA LYS A 70 -1.24 -9.31 -1.60
C LYS A 70 -1.60 -7.84 -1.62
N PHE A 71 -1.86 -7.32 -2.81
CA PHE A 71 -2.33 -5.96 -2.96
C PHE A 71 -3.85 -5.95 -3.09
N PRO A 72 -4.53 -4.95 -2.52
CA PRO A 72 -5.98 -4.84 -2.70
C PRO A 72 -6.32 -4.64 -4.18
N THR A 73 -7.47 -5.16 -4.58
CA THR A 73 -7.98 -4.97 -5.94
C THR A 73 -8.52 -3.55 -6.09
N HIS A 74 -8.70 -3.11 -7.34
CA HIS A 74 -9.36 -1.84 -7.60
C HIS A 74 -10.76 -1.78 -6.97
N THR A 75 -11.49 -2.89 -7.03
CA THR A 75 -12.82 -2.97 -6.40
C THR A 75 -12.73 -2.68 -4.91
N THR A 76 -11.75 -3.29 -4.23
CA THR A 76 -11.55 -3.04 -2.81
C THR A 76 -11.17 -1.60 -2.54
N LEU A 77 -10.26 -1.02 -3.34
CA LEU A 77 -9.85 0.36 -3.18
C LEU A 77 -11.03 1.32 -3.37
N LEU A 78 -11.84 1.10 -4.40
CA LEU A 78 -13.01 1.94 -4.68
C LEU A 78 -14.04 1.82 -3.56
N LYS A 79 -14.22 0.62 -3.00
CA LYS A 79 -15.12 0.43 -1.87
C LYS A 79 -14.68 1.27 -0.68
N VAL A 80 -13.40 1.25 -0.35
CA VAL A 80 -12.88 2.05 0.77
C VAL A 80 -13.03 3.55 0.49
N ILE A 81 -12.75 3.98 -0.73
CA ILE A 81 -12.92 5.39 -1.12
C ILE A 81 -14.38 5.82 -0.94
N ASN A 82 -15.32 4.97 -1.36
CA ASN A 82 -16.74 5.26 -1.18
C ASN A 82 -17.13 5.35 0.30
N GLU A 83 -16.58 4.47 1.11
CA GLU A 83 -16.83 4.50 2.57
C GLU A 83 -16.30 5.80 3.18
N ILE A 84 -15.14 6.23 2.77
CA ILE A 84 -14.57 7.49 3.23
C ILE A 84 -15.45 8.67 2.81
N ASP A 85 -15.93 8.66 1.57
CA ASP A 85 -16.84 9.70 1.08
C ASP A 85 -18.13 9.75 1.90
N ILE A 86 -18.69 8.59 2.21
CA ILE A 86 -19.90 8.47 3.02
C ILE A 86 -19.66 9.06 4.42
N TRP A 87 -18.58 8.63 5.05
CA TRP A 87 -18.24 9.10 6.39
C TRP A 87 -18.01 10.61 6.40
N THR A 88 -17.18 11.13 5.51
CA THR A 88 -16.87 12.57 5.47
C THR A 88 -18.08 13.40 5.12
N THR A 89 -18.95 12.92 4.25
CA THR A 89 -20.19 13.60 3.90
C THR A 89 -21.10 13.73 5.12
N LEU A 90 -21.31 12.64 5.84
CA LEU A 90 -22.15 12.65 7.03
C LEU A 90 -21.53 13.44 8.16
N LYS A 91 -20.22 13.42 8.29
CA LYS A 91 -19.52 14.20 9.29
C LYS A 91 -19.71 15.70 9.03
N ARG A 92 -19.67 16.11 7.77
CA ARG A 92 -19.84 17.49 7.38
C ARG A 92 -21.30 17.94 7.48
N GLN A 93 -22.24 17.11 7.04
CA GLN A 93 -23.67 17.47 7.00
C GLN A 93 -24.40 17.18 8.30
N GLY A 94 -23.92 16.25 9.08
CA GLY A 94 -24.57 15.78 10.30
C GLY A 94 -25.09 14.36 10.15
N PHE A 95 -24.87 13.57 11.21
CA PHE A 95 -25.31 12.17 11.24
C PHE A 95 -26.75 12.07 11.70
N THR A 96 -27.67 12.41 10.81
CA THR A 96 -29.12 12.39 11.09
C THR A 96 -29.79 11.36 10.20
N ASP A 97 -31.00 10.93 10.59
CA ASP A 97 -31.77 9.96 9.80
C ASP A 97 -32.01 10.45 8.37
N GLY A 98 -32.30 11.74 8.20
CA GLY A 98 -32.53 12.30 6.88
C GLY A 98 -31.29 12.26 6.02
N ASN A 99 -30.15 12.63 6.59
CA ASN A 99 -28.88 12.61 5.86
C ASN A 99 -28.43 11.20 5.54
N VAL A 100 -28.63 10.27 6.46
CA VAL A 100 -28.34 8.85 6.22
C VAL A 100 -29.17 8.33 5.05
N LYS A 101 -30.46 8.68 5.02
CA LYS A 101 -31.33 8.24 3.94
C LYS A 101 -30.91 8.83 2.60
N SER A 102 -30.52 10.09 2.59
CA SER A 102 -30.02 10.77 1.38
C SER A 102 -28.76 10.09 0.84
N VAL A 103 -27.80 9.80 1.70
CA VAL A 103 -26.57 9.10 1.33
C VAL A 103 -26.88 7.68 0.87
N SER A 104 -27.79 7.00 1.55
CA SER A 104 -28.24 5.66 1.16
C SER A 104 -28.74 5.64 -0.27
N ASN A 105 -29.56 6.63 -0.63
CA ASN A 105 -30.11 6.74 -1.98
C ASN A 105 -29.03 7.06 -3.02
N ASN A 106 -28.10 7.94 -2.69
CA ASN A 106 -27.03 8.34 -3.61
C ASN A 106 -26.06 7.21 -3.92
N TYR A 107 -25.70 6.43 -2.92
CA TYR A 107 -24.71 5.35 -3.08
C TYR A 107 -25.37 4.00 -3.31
N LYS A 108 -26.71 3.93 -3.21
CA LYS A 108 -27.47 2.68 -3.37
C LYS A 108 -27.03 1.62 -2.37
N ILE A 109 -26.82 2.05 -1.15
CA ILE A 109 -26.41 1.20 -0.03
C ILE A 109 -27.48 1.29 1.05
N PRO A 110 -27.91 0.17 1.66
CA PRO A 110 -28.92 0.22 2.72
C PRO A 110 -28.53 1.16 3.88
N SER A 111 -29.52 1.85 4.42
CA SER A 111 -29.29 2.83 5.50
C SER A 111 -28.60 2.21 6.71
N ALA A 112 -28.93 0.97 7.05
CA ALA A 112 -28.28 0.28 8.16
C ALA A 112 -26.78 0.14 7.92
N LYS A 113 -26.38 -0.14 6.70
CA LYS A 113 -24.96 -0.25 6.32
C LYS A 113 -24.28 1.12 6.35
N ILE A 114 -24.98 2.15 5.90
CA ILE A 114 -24.45 3.53 5.96
C ILE A 114 -24.13 3.91 7.42
N ARG A 115 -25.03 3.60 8.34
CA ARG A 115 -24.82 3.86 9.76
C ARG A 115 -23.62 3.11 10.31
N THR A 116 -23.49 1.84 9.93
CA THR A 116 -22.36 1.00 10.35
C THR A 116 -21.05 1.57 9.85
N ILE A 117 -21.01 2.00 8.59
CA ILE A 117 -19.80 2.62 7.99
C ILE A 117 -19.43 3.87 8.79
N TYR A 118 -20.40 4.75 9.01
CA TYR A 118 -20.14 5.99 9.75
C TYR A 118 -19.60 5.71 11.15
N GLU A 119 -20.27 4.84 11.88
CA GLU A 119 -19.88 4.53 13.25
C GLU A 119 -18.51 3.87 13.33
N ASP A 120 -18.20 2.99 12.39
CA ASP A 120 -16.91 2.32 12.34
C ASP A 120 -15.77 3.33 12.07
N TYR A 121 -15.95 4.17 11.07
CA TYR A 121 -14.94 5.17 10.73
C TYR A 121 -14.80 6.24 11.80
N GLU A 122 -15.91 6.66 12.39
CA GLU A 122 -15.87 7.63 13.48
C GLU A 122 -15.15 7.08 14.70
N SER A 123 -15.37 5.79 15.00
CA SER A 123 -14.68 5.10 16.08
C SER A 123 -13.18 5.02 15.86
N LYS A 124 -12.75 4.80 14.63
CA LYS A 124 -11.33 4.62 14.31
C LYS A 124 -10.59 5.92 13.98
N PHE A 125 -11.27 6.84 13.33
CA PHE A 125 -10.64 8.02 12.74
C PHE A 125 -11.30 9.34 13.17
N GLY A 126 -12.29 9.30 14.05
CA GLY A 126 -12.96 10.51 14.52
C GLY A 126 -12.03 11.41 15.33
N ASP A 127 -12.41 12.69 15.45
CA ASP A 127 -11.56 13.70 16.06
C ASP A 127 -11.11 13.35 17.48
N GLY A 128 -12.03 12.87 18.32
CA GLY A 128 -11.68 12.49 19.67
C GLY A 128 -10.74 11.30 19.75
N LYS A 129 -10.76 10.45 18.73
CA LYS A 129 -9.94 9.26 18.68
C LYS A 129 -8.49 9.58 18.31
N SER A 130 -8.30 10.49 17.36
CA SER A 130 -6.95 10.85 16.92
C SER A 130 -6.16 11.51 18.04
N GLU A 131 -6.82 12.26 18.91
CA GLU A 131 -6.16 12.86 20.05
C GLU A 131 -5.78 11.84 21.10
N GLY A 132 -6.63 10.85 21.29
CA GLY A 132 -6.39 9.82 22.29
C GLY A 132 -5.27 8.87 21.96
N THR A 133 -4.84 8.80 20.73
CA THR A 133 -3.79 7.88 20.28
C THR A 133 -2.40 8.46 20.37
N GLU A 134 -2.30 9.72 20.63
CA GLU A 134 -1.00 10.37 20.78
C GLU A 134 -0.43 10.18 22.20
#